data_9b4925d35a7bac40cee8ebd578fa442b
#
_entry.id   9b4925d35a7bac40cee8ebd578fa442b
#
_cell.length_a   1.000
_cell.length_b   1.000
_cell.length_c   1.000
_cell.angle_alpha   90.00
_cell.angle_beta   90.00
_cell.angle_gamma   90.00
#
_symmetry.space_group_name_H-M   'P 1'
#
loop_
_entity.id
_entity.type
_entity.pdbx_description
1 polymer ?
#
loop_
_entity_poly.entity_id
_entity_poly.type
_entity_poly.pdbx_seq_one_letter_code
_entity_poly.pdbx_strand_id
1 'polypeptide(L)'
;MRIFIDFNIKPTNYSKDSLLEFINMALHLGYRALVMEISSNEEAELIKSLSGKRVKLYTRYTILAHSPSELKKTSRKVRWTDLIIAECFNQETARIAAKLENIHAILIPPEKLSLINERQINSMKMKERPLEIKFMDIFYTQNLQNTIRLIAKYLISASSKIPIIISSGAKEPSEMRSPRDMIALFSILGLNQEKTLDMISKNPYSLIRRLA
;
A
#
# COMPACT_ATOMS: atom_id res chain seq x y z
N MET A 1 11.38 -18.71 -5.01
CA MET A 1 11.08 -18.32 -3.62
C MET A 1 10.31 -16.99 -3.67
N ARG A 2 9.16 -16.87 -2.97
CA ARG A 2 8.40 -15.62 -2.91
C ARG A 2 9.03 -14.67 -1.90
N ILE A 3 9.12 -13.39 -2.25
CA ILE A 3 9.59 -12.31 -1.39
C ILE A 3 8.36 -11.58 -0.87
N PHE A 4 8.12 -11.62 0.44
CA PHE A 4 7.02 -10.87 1.06
C PHE A 4 7.47 -9.45 1.39
N ILE A 5 6.59 -8.50 1.11
CA ILE A 5 6.83 -7.06 1.26
C ILE A 5 5.64 -6.46 1.99
N ASP A 6 5.89 -5.82 3.14
CA ASP A 6 4.88 -4.94 3.71
C ASP A 6 5.00 -3.56 3.06
N PHE A 7 3.95 -3.21 2.32
CA PHE A 7 3.98 -2.03 1.43
C PHE A 7 3.58 -0.73 2.13
N ASN A 8 3.18 -0.78 3.41
CA ASN A 8 2.80 0.41 4.16
C ASN A 8 3.05 0.24 5.66
N ILE A 9 4.17 0.75 6.10
CA ILE A 9 4.49 0.97 7.52
C ILE A 9 4.52 2.47 7.75
N LYS A 10 3.77 2.95 8.74
CA LYS A 10 3.69 4.38 9.08
C LYS A 10 4.11 4.59 10.54
N PRO A 11 5.42 4.59 10.85
CA PRO A 11 5.90 4.75 12.22
C PRO A 11 5.34 6.02 12.89
N THR A 12 4.98 5.92 14.16
CA THR A 12 4.65 7.10 14.97
C THR A 12 5.90 7.83 15.45
N ASN A 13 7.03 7.10 15.49
CA ASN A 13 8.33 7.63 15.88
C ASN A 13 9.40 7.18 14.89
N TYR A 14 10.17 8.14 14.35
CA TYR A 14 11.28 7.92 13.41
C TYR A 14 12.65 7.92 14.11
N SER A 15 12.73 7.47 15.37
CA SER A 15 14.03 7.18 15.99
C SER A 15 14.64 5.91 15.40
N LYS A 16 15.99 5.83 15.42
CA LYS A 16 16.71 4.65 14.97
C LYS A 16 16.24 3.38 15.67
N ASP A 17 16.03 3.44 16.99
CA ASP A 17 15.62 2.30 17.80
C ASP A 17 14.23 1.81 17.41
N SER A 18 13.27 2.74 17.25
CA SER A 18 11.91 2.39 16.80
C SER A 18 11.92 1.73 15.41
N LEU A 19 12.71 2.26 14.46
CA LEU A 19 12.83 1.68 13.13
C LEU A 19 13.47 0.28 13.15
N LEU A 20 14.44 0.04 14.05
CA LEU A 20 15.05 -1.27 14.23
C LEU A 20 14.05 -2.28 14.79
N GLU A 21 13.12 -1.88 15.65
CA GLU A 21 12.03 -2.75 16.12
C GLU A 21 11.13 -3.20 14.98
N PHE A 22 10.76 -2.32 14.04
CA PHE A 22 10.03 -2.70 12.83
C PHE A 22 10.82 -3.69 11.96
N ILE A 23 12.12 -3.48 11.79
CA ILE A 23 12.99 -4.38 11.02
C ILE A 23 13.05 -5.77 11.68
N ASN A 24 13.22 -5.82 12.99
CA ASN A 24 13.24 -7.08 13.75
C ASN A 24 11.89 -7.80 13.67
N MET A 25 10.78 -7.08 13.83
CA MET A 25 9.44 -7.66 13.66
C MET A 25 9.22 -8.17 12.23
N ALA A 26 9.66 -7.42 11.21
CA ALA A 26 9.58 -7.86 9.82
C ALA A 26 10.33 -9.18 9.58
N LEU A 27 11.53 -9.32 10.13
CA LEU A 27 12.30 -10.56 10.05
C LEU A 27 11.57 -11.73 10.71
N HIS A 28 11.01 -11.50 11.90
CA HIS A 28 10.24 -12.49 12.64
C HIS A 28 9.00 -12.97 11.87
N LEU A 29 8.29 -12.03 11.23
CA LEU A 29 7.10 -12.31 10.45
C LEU A 29 7.38 -12.85 9.03
N GLY A 30 8.66 -12.87 8.61
CA GLY A 30 9.07 -13.42 7.31
C GLY A 30 9.10 -12.46 6.15
N TYR A 31 9.01 -11.14 6.40
CA TYR A 31 9.18 -10.10 5.38
C TYR A 31 10.65 -9.95 4.97
N ARG A 32 10.86 -9.54 3.73
CA ARG A 32 12.19 -9.25 3.16
C ARG A 32 12.33 -7.80 2.69
N ALA A 33 11.23 -7.08 2.65
CA ALA A 33 11.24 -5.64 2.42
C ALA A 33 10.10 -4.95 3.17
N LEU A 34 10.33 -3.71 3.54
CA LEU A 34 9.34 -2.78 4.08
C LEU A 34 9.33 -1.51 3.25
N VAL A 35 8.14 -0.98 3.00
CA VAL A 35 7.96 0.35 2.42
C VAL A 35 7.40 1.26 3.52
N MET A 36 8.21 2.23 3.93
CA MET A 36 7.94 3.08 5.08
C MET A 36 7.43 4.46 4.64
N GLU A 37 6.32 4.88 5.22
CA GLU A 37 5.78 6.23 5.05
C GLU A 37 6.77 7.26 5.60
N ILE A 38 6.93 8.38 4.92
CA ILE A 38 7.79 9.49 5.34
C ILE A 38 7.13 10.83 5.05
N SER A 39 7.51 11.84 5.80
CA SER A 39 7.04 13.22 5.67
C SER A 39 8.16 14.21 5.35
N SER A 40 9.42 13.81 5.53
CA SER A 40 10.59 14.65 5.30
C SER A 40 11.74 13.90 4.61
N ASN A 41 12.72 14.66 4.11
CA ASN A 41 13.94 14.10 3.52
C ASN A 41 14.84 13.45 4.58
N GLU A 42 14.87 14.01 5.79
CA GLU A 42 15.65 13.48 6.92
C GLU A 42 15.18 12.07 7.30
N GLU A 43 13.86 11.85 7.34
CA GLU A 43 13.27 10.52 7.55
C GLU A 43 13.67 9.55 6.43
N ALA A 44 13.67 10.03 5.18
CA ALA A 44 14.08 9.21 4.04
C ALA A 44 15.54 8.77 4.15
N GLU A 45 16.44 9.68 4.50
CA GLU A 45 17.87 9.39 4.67
C GLU A 45 18.10 8.41 5.83
N LEU A 46 17.42 8.59 6.95
CA LEU A 46 17.52 7.71 8.10
C LEU A 46 17.07 6.28 7.70
N ILE A 47 15.92 6.13 7.07
CA ILE A 47 15.41 4.83 6.62
C ILE A 47 16.39 4.17 5.65
N LYS A 48 16.89 4.91 4.66
CA LYS A 48 17.87 4.39 3.70
C LYS A 48 19.16 3.93 4.37
N SER A 49 19.62 4.63 5.39
CA SER A 49 20.82 4.27 6.16
C SER A 49 20.69 2.93 6.90
N LEU A 50 19.46 2.55 7.28
CA LEU A 50 19.15 1.30 7.98
C LEU A 50 18.86 0.13 7.03
N SER A 51 18.77 0.39 5.71
CA SER A 51 18.46 -0.66 4.74
C SER A 51 19.57 -1.70 4.66
N GLY A 52 19.25 -2.96 4.98
CA GLY A 52 20.21 -4.04 5.10
C GLY A 52 20.03 -5.14 4.05
N LYS A 53 20.92 -6.17 4.14
CA LYS A 53 20.84 -7.35 3.27
C LYS A 53 19.66 -8.25 3.63
N ARG A 54 19.24 -8.28 4.89
CA ARG A 54 18.17 -9.19 5.37
C ARG A 54 16.78 -8.63 5.12
N VAL A 55 16.61 -7.31 5.34
CA VAL A 55 15.38 -6.56 5.03
C VAL A 55 15.78 -5.32 4.24
N LYS A 56 15.18 -5.16 3.07
CA LYS A 56 15.32 -3.95 2.26
C LYS A 56 14.29 -2.93 2.71
N LEU A 57 14.71 -1.67 2.84
CA LEU A 57 13.84 -0.56 3.18
C LEU A 57 13.67 0.33 1.97
N TYR A 58 12.44 0.72 1.73
CA TYR A 58 12.03 1.69 0.72
C TYR A 58 11.20 2.78 1.38
N THR A 59 11.18 3.94 0.78
CA THR A 59 10.44 5.10 1.27
C THR A 59 9.22 5.35 0.41
N ARG A 60 8.13 5.81 1.03
CA ARG A 60 6.92 6.25 0.35
C ARG A 60 6.40 7.55 0.93
N TYR A 61 5.78 8.36 0.09
CA TYR A 61 5.02 9.52 0.50
C TYR A 61 3.57 9.36 0.04
N THR A 62 2.62 9.45 0.97
CA THR A 62 1.19 9.34 0.65
C THR A 62 0.56 10.73 0.59
N ILE A 63 0.02 11.07 -0.58
CA ILE A 63 -0.74 12.29 -0.80
C ILE A 63 -2.20 12.02 -0.46
N LEU A 64 -2.73 12.71 0.55
CA LEU A 64 -4.18 12.70 0.85
C LEU A 64 -4.90 13.54 -0.22
N ALA A 65 -5.48 12.88 -1.21
CA ALA A 65 -5.99 13.53 -2.41
C ALA A 65 -7.47 13.94 -2.25
N HIS A 66 -7.71 15.13 -1.77
CA HIS A 66 -9.05 15.71 -1.66
C HIS A 66 -9.48 16.42 -2.95
N SER A 67 -8.55 16.98 -3.72
CA SER A 67 -8.81 17.61 -5.00
C SER A 67 -7.77 17.24 -6.08
N PRO A 68 -8.15 17.23 -7.38
CA PRO A 68 -7.22 16.99 -8.49
C PRO A 68 -6.09 18.02 -8.59
N SER A 69 -6.35 19.27 -8.26
CA SER A 69 -5.36 20.35 -8.30
C SER A 69 -4.29 20.16 -7.25
N GLU A 70 -4.68 19.84 -6.01
CA GLU A 70 -3.78 19.54 -4.92
C GLU A 70 -2.90 18.32 -5.24
N LEU A 71 -3.52 17.24 -5.72
CA LEU A 71 -2.80 16.03 -6.11
C LEU A 71 -1.72 16.32 -7.16
N LYS A 72 -2.08 17.04 -8.23
CA LYS A 72 -1.12 17.43 -9.30
C LYS A 72 0.01 18.30 -8.77
N LYS A 73 -0.32 19.27 -7.91
CA LYS A 73 0.68 20.19 -7.33
C LYS A 73 1.65 19.45 -6.43
N THR A 74 1.14 18.66 -5.50
CA THR A 74 1.94 17.94 -4.50
C THR A 74 2.79 16.85 -5.15
N SER A 75 2.23 16.07 -6.05
CA SER A 75 2.96 14.98 -6.73
C SER A 75 4.13 15.46 -7.59
N ARG A 76 4.12 16.71 -8.03
CA ARG A 76 5.25 17.31 -8.78
C ARG A 76 6.37 17.81 -7.86
N LYS A 77 6.05 18.14 -6.60
CA LYS A 77 7.02 18.69 -5.63
C LYS A 77 7.82 17.61 -4.91
N VAL A 78 7.20 16.47 -4.65
CA VAL A 78 7.85 15.37 -3.93
C VAL A 78 8.81 14.65 -4.86
N ARG A 79 10.12 14.66 -4.51
CA ARG A 79 11.22 14.07 -5.29
C ARG A 79 12.20 13.25 -4.46
N TRP A 80 12.02 13.23 -3.15
CA TRP A 80 12.94 12.66 -2.17
C TRP A 80 12.52 11.29 -1.64
N THR A 81 11.48 10.71 -2.23
CA THR A 81 10.95 9.40 -1.87
C THR A 81 11.05 8.42 -3.05
N ASP A 82 11.12 7.13 -2.76
CA ASP A 82 11.11 6.09 -3.79
C ASP A 82 9.73 5.96 -4.44
N LEU A 83 8.65 6.11 -3.65
CA LEU A 83 7.29 5.91 -4.09
C LEU A 83 6.38 7.09 -3.70
N ILE A 84 5.48 7.47 -4.59
CA ILE A 84 4.40 8.41 -4.31
C ILE A 84 3.07 7.68 -4.47
N ILE A 85 2.28 7.68 -3.43
CA ILE A 85 0.96 7.03 -3.37
C ILE A 85 -0.12 8.10 -3.27
N ALA A 86 -1.23 7.93 -3.96
CA ALA A 86 -2.40 8.80 -3.81
C ALA A 86 -3.48 8.09 -3.01
N GLU A 87 -3.77 8.57 -1.82
CA GLU A 87 -4.95 8.15 -1.05
C GLU A 87 -6.14 8.97 -1.50
N CYS A 88 -7.13 8.30 -2.13
CA CYS A 88 -8.23 8.96 -2.82
C CYS A 88 -9.56 8.79 -2.09
N PHE A 89 -10.24 9.90 -1.85
CA PHE A 89 -11.51 9.97 -1.13
C PHE A 89 -12.72 10.21 -2.03
N ASN A 90 -12.50 10.53 -3.31
CA ASN A 90 -13.55 10.77 -4.30
C ASN A 90 -13.13 10.27 -5.69
N GLN A 91 -14.12 10.14 -6.57
CA GLN A 91 -13.95 9.53 -7.89
C GLN A 91 -13.08 10.36 -8.83
N GLU A 92 -13.14 11.68 -8.71
CA GLU A 92 -12.38 12.58 -9.58
C GLU A 92 -10.88 12.48 -9.29
N THR A 93 -10.50 12.55 -8.00
CA THR A 93 -9.09 12.39 -7.60
C THR A 93 -8.54 11.02 -7.95
N ALA A 94 -9.32 9.94 -7.73
CA ALA A 94 -8.91 8.58 -8.09
C ALA A 94 -8.66 8.44 -9.60
N ARG A 95 -9.51 9.06 -10.44
CA ARG A 95 -9.34 9.06 -11.90
C ARG A 95 -8.10 9.83 -12.34
N ILE A 96 -7.83 10.97 -11.73
CA ILE A 96 -6.62 11.74 -12.03
C ILE A 96 -5.37 11.00 -11.54
N ALA A 97 -5.40 10.44 -10.33
CA ALA A 97 -4.30 9.64 -9.78
C ALA A 97 -3.90 8.48 -10.72
N ALA A 98 -4.89 7.80 -11.30
CA ALA A 98 -4.63 6.70 -12.23
C ALA A 98 -3.84 7.14 -13.49
N LYS A 99 -3.94 8.41 -13.89
CA LYS A 99 -3.32 8.95 -15.11
C LYS A 99 -1.97 9.62 -14.88
N LEU A 100 -1.70 10.11 -13.66
CA LEU A 100 -0.46 10.83 -13.35
C LEU A 100 0.72 9.87 -13.33
N GLU A 101 1.79 10.19 -14.06
CA GLU A 101 2.94 9.30 -14.21
C GLU A 101 3.75 9.10 -12.92
N ASN A 102 3.82 10.14 -12.13
CA ASN A 102 4.54 10.14 -10.85
C ASN A 102 3.73 9.57 -9.67
N ILE A 103 2.52 9.08 -9.89
CA ILE A 103 1.79 8.30 -8.88
C ILE A 103 2.05 6.82 -9.14
N HIS A 104 2.52 6.09 -8.15
CA HIS A 104 2.94 4.70 -8.27
C HIS A 104 1.83 3.71 -7.90
N ALA A 105 1.01 4.03 -6.91
CA ALA A 105 -0.17 3.24 -6.52
C ALA A 105 -1.31 4.15 -6.06
N ILE A 106 -2.52 3.61 -6.05
CA ILE A 106 -3.71 4.29 -5.56
C ILE A 106 -4.17 3.54 -4.31
N LEU A 107 -4.25 4.25 -3.20
CA LEU A 107 -4.83 3.78 -1.95
C LEU A 107 -6.27 4.26 -1.87
N ILE A 108 -7.19 3.34 -1.59
CA ILE A 108 -8.60 3.65 -1.35
C ILE A 108 -9.00 3.06 -0.01
N PRO A 109 -9.50 3.89 0.91
CA PRO A 109 -10.01 3.39 2.19
C PRO A 109 -11.08 2.31 1.97
N PRO A 110 -11.11 1.24 2.79
CA PRO A 110 -12.00 0.11 2.58
C PRO A 110 -13.49 0.48 2.50
N GLU A 111 -13.94 1.47 3.27
CA GLU A 111 -15.32 1.97 3.26
C GLU A 111 -15.67 2.77 1.99
N LYS A 112 -14.66 3.14 1.19
CA LYS A 112 -14.83 3.88 -0.06
C LYS A 112 -14.55 3.04 -1.31
N LEU A 113 -14.49 1.72 -1.20
CA LEU A 113 -14.22 0.81 -2.32
C LEU A 113 -15.24 0.92 -3.47
N SER A 114 -16.41 1.50 -3.24
CA SER A 114 -17.38 1.83 -4.30
C SER A 114 -16.85 2.84 -5.33
N LEU A 115 -15.76 3.57 -5.03
CA LEU A 115 -15.06 4.41 -6.00
C LEU A 115 -14.42 3.60 -7.13
N ILE A 116 -14.21 2.28 -6.93
CA ILE A 116 -13.61 1.37 -7.91
C ILE A 116 -14.71 0.89 -8.85
N ASN A 117 -15.02 1.70 -9.85
CA ASN A 117 -15.91 1.31 -10.94
C ASN A 117 -15.10 0.90 -12.19
N GLU A 118 -15.80 0.42 -13.22
CA GLU A 118 -15.20 -0.02 -14.49
C GLU A 118 -14.29 1.04 -15.15
N ARG A 119 -14.71 2.31 -15.13
CA ARG A 119 -13.92 3.41 -15.70
C ARG A 119 -12.62 3.63 -14.92
N GLN A 120 -12.67 3.49 -13.60
CA GLN A 120 -11.49 3.58 -12.74
C GLN A 120 -10.55 2.42 -12.98
N ILE A 121 -11.06 1.18 -13.03
CA ILE A 121 -10.30 -0.02 -13.32
C ILE A 121 -9.60 0.10 -14.66
N ASN A 122 -10.31 0.53 -15.71
CA ASN A 122 -9.72 0.70 -17.04
C ASN A 122 -8.58 1.74 -17.05
N SER A 123 -8.76 2.85 -16.33
CA SER A 123 -7.72 3.87 -16.20
C SER A 123 -6.47 3.33 -15.47
N MET A 124 -6.65 2.55 -14.43
CA MET A 124 -5.56 1.92 -13.67
C MET A 124 -4.86 0.83 -14.49
N LYS A 125 -5.63 0.02 -15.23
CA LYS A 125 -5.10 -1.03 -16.12
C LYS A 125 -4.18 -0.48 -17.20
N MET A 126 -4.57 0.61 -17.85
CA MET A 126 -3.77 1.25 -18.92
C MET A 126 -2.38 1.69 -18.45
N LYS A 127 -2.23 2.04 -17.18
CA LYS A 127 -0.97 2.50 -16.59
C LYS A 127 -0.36 1.47 -15.62
N GLU A 128 -0.94 0.26 -15.57
CA GLU A 128 -0.55 -0.80 -14.64
C GLU A 128 -0.45 -0.32 -13.17
N ARG A 129 -1.37 0.59 -12.77
CA ARG A 129 -1.42 1.13 -11.42
C ARG A 129 -2.03 0.11 -10.46
N PRO A 130 -1.33 -0.32 -9.41
CA PRO A 130 -1.92 -1.16 -8.40
C PRO A 130 -2.90 -0.36 -7.52
N LEU A 131 -3.92 -1.08 -7.04
CA LEU A 131 -4.77 -0.65 -5.95
C LEU A 131 -4.17 -1.15 -4.64
N GLU A 132 -3.96 -0.26 -3.68
CA GLU A 132 -3.55 -0.62 -2.33
C GLU A 132 -4.74 -0.63 -1.37
N ILE A 133 -4.78 -1.63 -0.48
CA ILE A 133 -5.69 -1.74 0.65
C ILE A 133 -4.88 -1.97 1.92
N LYS A 134 -5.09 -1.14 2.93
CA LYS A 134 -4.48 -1.33 4.24
C LYS A 134 -5.29 -2.31 5.07
N PHE A 135 -4.63 -3.34 5.60
CA PHE A 135 -5.24 -4.37 6.41
C PHE A 135 -5.85 -3.80 7.70
N MET A 136 -5.12 -2.94 8.40
CA MET A 136 -5.59 -2.36 9.66
C MET A 136 -6.80 -1.45 9.47
N ASP A 137 -6.90 -0.73 8.35
CA ASP A 137 -8.06 0.13 8.08
C ASP A 137 -9.39 -0.65 8.03
N ILE A 138 -9.34 -1.96 7.72
CA ILE A 138 -10.53 -2.83 7.72
C ILE A 138 -11.14 -2.91 9.12
N PHE A 139 -10.30 -2.97 10.16
CA PHE A 139 -10.74 -3.12 11.54
C PHE A 139 -11.08 -1.79 12.22
N TYR A 140 -10.55 -0.68 11.72
CA TYR A 140 -10.81 0.65 12.25
C TYR A 140 -12.04 1.34 11.64
N THR A 141 -12.81 0.64 10.79
CA THR A 141 -14.03 1.19 10.21
C THR A 141 -15.15 1.27 11.22
N GLN A 142 -16.03 2.26 11.07
CA GLN A 142 -17.24 2.39 11.90
C GLN A 142 -18.26 1.26 11.68
N ASN A 143 -18.22 0.62 10.50
CA ASN A 143 -19.14 -0.46 10.13
C ASN A 143 -18.38 -1.59 9.42
N LEU A 144 -17.82 -2.49 10.22
CA LEU A 144 -17.05 -3.63 9.74
C LEU A 144 -17.85 -4.52 8.78
N GLN A 145 -19.13 -4.78 9.07
CA GLN A 145 -19.97 -5.64 8.23
C GLN A 145 -20.15 -5.05 6.82
N ASN A 146 -20.38 -3.75 6.72
CA ASN A 146 -20.49 -3.07 5.43
C ASN A 146 -19.13 -3.08 4.70
N THR A 147 -18.04 -2.83 5.40
CA THR A 147 -16.69 -2.86 4.85
C THR A 147 -16.35 -4.22 4.26
N ILE A 148 -16.65 -5.30 4.97
CA ILE A 148 -16.48 -6.68 4.47
C ILE A 148 -17.27 -6.90 3.17
N ARG A 149 -18.52 -6.43 3.11
CA ARG A 149 -19.35 -6.53 1.89
C ARG A 149 -18.74 -5.75 0.72
N LEU A 150 -18.21 -4.55 0.98
CA LEU A 150 -17.54 -3.74 -0.05
C LEU A 150 -16.27 -4.43 -0.56
N ILE A 151 -15.46 -4.99 0.32
CA ILE A 151 -14.26 -5.76 -0.05
C ILE A 151 -14.66 -6.95 -0.94
N ALA A 152 -15.61 -7.78 -0.50
CA ALA A 152 -16.07 -8.93 -1.26
C ALA A 152 -16.60 -8.52 -2.65
N LYS A 153 -17.37 -7.44 -2.73
CA LYS A 153 -17.97 -6.99 -3.99
C LYS A 153 -16.95 -6.37 -4.95
N TYR A 154 -16.16 -5.41 -4.48
CA TYR A 154 -15.33 -4.58 -5.36
C TYR A 154 -13.91 -5.11 -5.52
N LEU A 155 -13.30 -5.60 -4.45
CA LEU A 155 -11.91 -6.06 -4.48
C LEU A 155 -11.77 -7.36 -5.28
N ILE A 156 -12.72 -8.30 -5.10
CA ILE A 156 -12.71 -9.56 -5.86
C ILE A 156 -12.81 -9.28 -7.36
N SER A 157 -13.76 -8.42 -7.75
CA SER A 157 -13.92 -8.04 -9.16
C SER A 157 -12.67 -7.31 -9.71
N ALA A 158 -12.09 -6.38 -8.95
CA ALA A 158 -10.89 -5.65 -9.35
C ALA A 158 -9.66 -6.56 -9.48
N SER A 159 -9.53 -7.58 -8.61
CA SER A 159 -8.36 -8.48 -8.56
C SER A 159 -8.13 -9.29 -9.83
N SER A 160 -9.15 -9.45 -10.67
CA SER A 160 -9.03 -10.10 -11.97
C SER A 160 -8.57 -9.16 -13.09
N LYS A 161 -8.58 -7.84 -12.86
CA LYS A 161 -8.40 -6.82 -13.89
C LYS A 161 -7.15 -5.96 -13.66
N ILE A 162 -6.78 -5.69 -12.41
CA ILE A 162 -5.65 -4.84 -12.01
C ILE A 162 -4.85 -5.49 -10.88
N PRO A 163 -3.54 -5.15 -10.74
CA PRO A 163 -2.76 -5.56 -9.59
C PRO A 163 -3.33 -4.94 -8.30
N ILE A 164 -3.43 -5.75 -7.24
CA ILE A 164 -3.80 -5.27 -5.91
C ILE A 164 -2.63 -5.51 -4.98
N ILE A 165 -2.40 -4.58 -4.07
CA ILE A 165 -1.40 -4.67 -2.99
C ILE A 165 -2.14 -4.64 -1.66
N ILE A 166 -1.81 -5.56 -0.77
CA ILE A 166 -2.26 -5.56 0.62
C ILE A 166 -1.05 -5.20 1.48
N SER A 167 -1.23 -4.21 2.33
CA SER A 167 -0.22 -3.74 3.29
C SER A 167 -0.78 -3.81 4.71
N SER A 168 0.07 -3.86 5.73
CA SER A 168 -0.41 -3.85 7.12
C SER A 168 -1.07 -2.52 7.50
N GLY A 169 -0.49 -1.40 7.11
CA GLY A 169 -0.85 -0.08 7.61
C GLY A 169 -0.38 0.15 9.05
N ALA A 170 0.58 -0.65 9.54
CA ALA A 170 1.05 -0.64 10.90
C ALA A 170 1.73 0.68 11.28
N LYS A 171 1.39 1.20 12.46
CA LYS A 171 2.00 2.39 13.08
C LYS A 171 2.99 2.01 14.18
N GLU A 172 2.81 0.83 14.76
CA GLU A 172 3.67 0.24 15.77
C GLU A 172 4.08 -1.17 15.34
N PRO A 173 5.24 -1.70 15.76
CA PRO A 173 5.69 -3.04 15.41
C PRO A 173 4.67 -4.14 15.75
N SER A 174 3.94 -3.99 16.85
CA SER A 174 2.89 -4.91 17.31
C SER A 174 1.65 -4.95 16.41
N GLU A 175 1.45 -3.94 15.58
CA GLU A 175 0.35 -3.88 14.60
C GLU A 175 0.69 -4.59 13.29
N MET A 176 1.96 -4.90 13.05
CA MET A 176 2.34 -5.68 11.87
C MET A 176 1.67 -7.05 11.90
N ARG A 177 1.24 -7.52 10.75
CA ARG A 177 0.61 -8.83 10.58
C ARG A 177 1.47 -9.71 9.70
N SER A 178 1.47 -11.01 10.01
CA SER A 178 2.20 -11.94 9.15
C SER A 178 1.55 -12.02 7.76
N PRO A 179 2.32 -12.35 6.71
CA PRO A 179 1.75 -12.65 5.40
C PRO A 179 0.64 -13.71 5.47
N ARG A 180 0.75 -14.70 6.37
CA ARG A 180 -0.24 -15.77 6.53
C ARG A 180 -1.57 -15.24 7.05
N ASP A 181 -1.55 -14.33 8.04
CA ASP A 181 -2.76 -13.74 8.61
C ASP A 181 -3.51 -12.92 7.56
N MET A 182 -2.77 -12.12 6.78
CA MET A 182 -3.36 -11.34 5.71
C MET A 182 -3.95 -12.23 4.61
N ILE A 183 -3.26 -13.30 4.21
CA ILE A 183 -3.78 -14.28 3.25
C ILE A 183 -5.03 -14.94 3.78
N ALA A 184 -5.04 -15.38 5.04
CA ALA A 184 -6.18 -16.06 5.65
C ALA A 184 -7.43 -15.19 5.63
N LEU A 185 -7.32 -13.91 6.05
CA LEU A 185 -8.46 -12.98 6.04
C LEU A 185 -9.02 -12.82 4.63
N PHE A 186 -8.19 -12.47 3.66
CA PHE A 186 -8.67 -12.20 2.31
C PHE A 186 -9.17 -13.47 1.58
N SER A 187 -8.65 -14.65 1.95
CA SER A 187 -9.18 -15.93 1.46
C SER A 187 -10.58 -16.21 2.03
N ILE A 188 -10.81 -15.92 3.32
CA ILE A 188 -12.15 -16.02 3.93
C ILE A 188 -13.13 -15.06 3.25
N LEU A 189 -12.66 -13.89 2.83
CA LEU A 189 -13.47 -12.91 2.09
C LEU A 189 -13.74 -13.30 0.63
N GLY A 190 -13.26 -14.47 0.18
CA GLY A 190 -13.54 -15.04 -1.13
C GLY A 190 -12.48 -14.77 -2.20
N LEU A 191 -11.31 -14.22 -1.83
CA LEU A 191 -10.19 -14.09 -2.74
C LEU A 191 -9.45 -15.43 -2.88
N ASN A 192 -9.03 -15.75 -4.10
CA ASN A 192 -8.20 -16.93 -4.35
C ASN A 192 -6.86 -16.79 -3.63
N GLN A 193 -6.42 -17.87 -2.95
CA GLN A 193 -5.20 -17.88 -2.14
C GLN A 193 -3.95 -17.50 -2.95
N GLU A 194 -3.81 -17.97 -4.17
CA GLU A 194 -2.66 -17.63 -5.02
C GLU A 194 -2.64 -16.15 -5.39
N LYS A 195 -3.80 -15.58 -5.74
CA LYS A 195 -3.92 -14.14 -5.97
C LYS A 195 -3.60 -13.33 -4.72
N THR A 196 -4.06 -13.77 -3.55
CA THR A 196 -3.76 -13.09 -2.29
C THR A 196 -2.26 -13.15 -1.96
N LEU A 197 -1.60 -14.28 -2.24
CA LEU A 197 -0.15 -14.40 -2.16
C LEU A 197 0.56 -13.39 -3.09
N ASP A 198 0.06 -13.20 -4.30
CA ASP A 198 0.63 -12.22 -5.24
C ASP A 198 0.44 -10.78 -4.75
N MET A 199 -0.65 -10.48 -4.03
CA MET A 199 -0.94 -9.15 -3.49
C MET A 199 0.05 -8.68 -2.43
N ILE A 200 0.72 -9.59 -1.73
CA ILE A 200 1.71 -9.28 -0.68
C ILE A 200 3.14 -9.67 -1.07
N SER A 201 3.33 -10.14 -2.29
CA SER A 201 4.66 -10.57 -2.78
C SER A 201 4.95 -10.04 -4.19
N LYS A 202 4.37 -10.65 -5.22
CA LYS A 202 4.66 -10.35 -6.63
C LYS A 202 4.27 -8.93 -7.03
N ASN A 203 3.07 -8.47 -6.63
CA ASN A 203 2.58 -7.16 -7.03
C ASN A 203 3.42 -6.01 -6.45
N PRO A 204 3.68 -5.94 -5.12
CA PRO A 204 4.55 -4.92 -4.56
C PRO A 204 6.00 -5.06 -5.07
N TYR A 205 6.51 -6.28 -5.25
CA TYR A 205 7.83 -6.50 -5.82
C TYR A 205 7.97 -5.97 -7.23
N SER A 206 6.98 -6.22 -8.09
CA SER A 206 6.98 -5.72 -9.48
C SER A 206 6.97 -4.20 -9.54
N LEU A 207 6.28 -3.54 -8.60
CA LEU A 207 6.27 -2.08 -8.51
C LEU A 207 7.63 -1.53 -8.09
N ILE A 208 8.21 -2.09 -7.02
CA ILE A 208 9.52 -1.65 -6.51
C ILE A 208 10.62 -1.89 -7.54
N ARG A 209 10.59 -3.01 -8.26
CA ARG A 209 11.60 -3.32 -9.28
C ARG A 209 11.63 -2.31 -10.44
N ARG A 210 10.55 -1.59 -10.69
CA ARG A 210 10.50 -0.53 -11.72
C ARG A 210 11.22 0.76 -11.28
N LEU A 211 11.60 0.86 -10.00
CA LEU A 211 12.34 2.01 -9.46
C LEU A 211 13.85 1.83 -9.58
N ALA A 212 14.31 0.59 -9.78
CA ALA A 212 15.71 0.22 -9.94
C ALA A 212 16.11 0.23 -11.41
#